data_60663e6bfff02982ef46d3686debe661
#
_entry.id   60663e6bfff02982ef46d3686debe661
#
_cell.length_a   1.000
_cell.length_b   1.000
_cell.length_c   1.000
_cell.angle_alpha   90.00
_cell.angle_beta   90.00
_cell.angle_gamma   90.00
#
_symmetry.space_group_name_H-M   'P 1'
#
loop_
_entity.id
_entity.type
_entity.pdbx_description
1 polymer ?
#
loop_
_entity_poly.entity_id
_entity_poly.type
_entity_poly.pdbx_seq_one_letter_code
_entity_poly.pdbx_strand_id
1 'polypeptide(L)'
;FMPENMKGMIFMEQRNELKDLLYEKMSKEQDNFIEKLKHSSPEEIISKAYEKIMRDDILMLFDDDFLDTKQMKALLKLEYPLSACYDEWLKNDCTYMDMLRDTVDDFSENLARSQEQAKKKKRSEPER
;
A
#
# COMPACT_ATOMS: atom_id res chain seq x y z
N PHE A 1 -16.45 -40.30 -8.72
CA PHE A 1 -15.03 -40.44 -8.34
C PHE A 1 -14.18 -39.45 -9.15
N MET A 2 -13.43 -38.62 -8.46
CA MET A 2 -12.59 -37.60 -9.07
C MET A 2 -11.12 -37.85 -8.64
N PRO A 3 -10.19 -38.04 -9.57
CA PRO A 3 -8.77 -38.20 -9.22
C PRO A 3 -8.26 -36.99 -8.41
N GLU A 4 -7.30 -37.20 -7.53
CA GLU A 4 -6.75 -36.16 -6.66
C GLU A 4 -6.15 -34.99 -7.43
N ASN A 5 -5.46 -35.25 -8.54
CA ASN A 5 -4.91 -34.20 -9.37
C ASN A 5 -5.98 -33.31 -10.02
N MET A 6 -7.13 -33.87 -10.35
CA MET A 6 -8.27 -33.09 -10.86
C MET A 6 -8.92 -32.24 -9.77
N LYS A 7 -8.98 -32.77 -8.53
CA LYS A 7 -9.48 -31.99 -7.38
C LYS A 7 -8.62 -30.76 -7.12
N GLY A 8 -7.30 -30.91 -7.18
CA GLY A 8 -6.38 -29.80 -7.04
C GLY A 8 -6.52 -28.77 -8.15
N MET A 9 -6.69 -29.19 -9.40
CA MET A 9 -6.91 -28.31 -10.53
C MET A 9 -8.21 -27.52 -10.41
N ILE A 10 -9.30 -28.18 -10.02
CA ILE A 10 -10.60 -27.52 -9.81
C ILE A 10 -10.50 -26.49 -8.69
N PHE A 11 -9.83 -26.84 -7.61
CA PHE A 11 -9.61 -25.93 -6.49
C PHE A 11 -8.84 -24.68 -6.91
N MET A 12 -7.79 -24.85 -7.71
CA MET A 12 -6.99 -23.72 -8.23
C MET A 12 -7.81 -22.86 -9.18
N GLU A 13 -8.63 -23.46 -10.04
CA GLU A 13 -9.52 -22.72 -10.93
C GLU A 13 -10.53 -21.88 -10.15
N GLN A 14 -11.14 -22.43 -9.10
CA GLN A 14 -12.06 -21.70 -8.24
C GLN A 14 -11.37 -20.54 -7.54
N ARG A 15 -10.15 -20.78 -7.06
CA ARG A 15 -9.35 -19.74 -6.42
C ARG A 15 -9.03 -18.60 -7.40
N ASN A 16 -8.64 -18.93 -8.62
CA ASN A 16 -8.33 -17.95 -9.65
C ASN A 16 -9.57 -17.14 -10.07
N GLU A 17 -10.71 -17.81 -10.20
CA GLU A 17 -11.99 -17.14 -10.50
C GLU A 17 -12.37 -16.16 -9.39
N LEU A 18 -12.24 -16.55 -8.13
CA LEU A 18 -12.52 -15.67 -6.99
C LEU A 18 -11.57 -14.49 -6.95
N LYS A 19 -10.29 -14.72 -7.22
CA LYS A 19 -9.29 -13.67 -7.29
C LYS A 19 -9.64 -12.65 -8.37
N ASP A 20 -9.99 -13.13 -9.57
CA ASP A 20 -10.36 -12.28 -10.69
C ASP A 20 -11.61 -11.45 -10.39
N LEU A 21 -12.64 -12.09 -9.81
CA LEU A 21 -13.88 -11.41 -9.43
C LEU A 21 -13.62 -10.32 -8.37
N LEU A 22 -12.83 -10.65 -7.36
CA LEU A 22 -12.51 -9.71 -6.30
C LEU A 22 -11.68 -8.55 -6.84
N TYR A 23 -10.65 -8.84 -7.62
CA TYR A 23 -9.82 -7.81 -8.24
C TYR A 23 -10.64 -6.89 -9.12
N GLU A 24 -11.51 -7.43 -9.95
CA GLU A 24 -12.40 -6.64 -10.82
C GLU A 24 -13.31 -5.73 -9.99
N LYS A 25 -13.91 -6.27 -8.93
CA LYS A 25 -14.78 -5.50 -8.05
C LYS A 25 -14.03 -4.34 -7.39
N MET A 26 -12.85 -4.61 -6.86
CA MET A 26 -12.03 -3.59 -6.21
C MET A 26 -11.47 -2.57 -7.22
N SER A 27 -11.13 -3.01 -8.41
CA SER A 27 -10.67 -2.11 -9.49
C SER A 27 -11.76 -1.14 -9.91
N LYS A 28 -12.99 -1.61 -10.04
CA LYS A 28 -14.14 -0.74 -10.34
C LYS A 28 -14.40 0.26 -9.23
N GLU A 29 -14.25 -0.18 -8.00
CA GLU A 29 -14.38 0.69 -6.82
C GLU A 29 -13.33 1.81 -6.87
N GLN A 30 -12.09 1.48 -7.23
CA GLN A 30 -11.01 2.46 -7.37
C GLN A 30 -11.25 3.39 -8.56
N ASP A 31 -11.71 2.87 -9.69
CA ASP A 31 -12.04 3.69 -10.86
C ASP A 31 -13.12 4.72 -10.52
N ASN A 32 -14.14 4.33 -9.78
CA ASN A 32 -15.19 5.23 -9.33
C ASN A 32 -14.66 6.29 -8.38
N PHE A 33 -13.76 5.90 -7.47
CA PHE A 33 -13.11 6.82 -6.55
C PHE A 33 -12.28 7.87 -7.30
N ILE A 34 -11.48 7.45 -8.27
CA ILE A 34 -10.66 8.34 -9.10
C ILE A 34 -11.55 9.27 -9.94
N GLU A 35 -12.63 8.74 -10.50
CA GLU A 35 -13.55 9.53 -11.30
C GLU A 35 -14.20 10.65 -10.47
N LYS A 36 -14.58 10.36 -9.24
CA LYS A 36 -15.10 11.38 -8.31
C LYS A 36 -14.03 12.42 -7.99
N LEU A 37 -12.78 12.00 -7.80
CA LEU A 37 -11.69 12.92 -7.55
C LEU A 37 -11.46 13.90 -8.69
N LYS A 38 -11.57 13.42 -9.94
CA LYS A 38 -11.40 14.27 -11.12
C LYS A 38 -12.40 15.43 -11.18
N HIS A 39 -13.57 15.25 -10.55
CA HIS A 39 -14.63 16.26 -10.49
C HIS A 39 -14.65 17.01 -9.15
N SER A 40 -13.68 16.78 -8.29
CA SER A 40 -13.57 17.41 -6.99
C SER A 40 -12.71 18.66 -7.05
N SER A 41 -12.78 19.50 -6.01
CA SER A 41 -11.92 20.68 -5.91
C SER A 41 -10.46 20.27 -5.74
N PRO A 42 -9.50 21.14 -6.11
CA PRO A 42 -8.08 20.86 -5.88
C PRO A 42 -7.77 20.52 -4.41
N GLU A 43 -8.40 21.19 -3.45
CA GLU A 43 -8.20 20.91 -2.03
C GLU A 43 -8.65 19.50 -1.65
N GLU A 44 -9.79 19.04 -2.18
CA GLU A 44 -10.28 17.68 -1.93
C GLU A 44 -9.35 16.62 -2.55
N ILE A 45 -8.87 16.89 -3.76
CA ILE A 45 -7.93 15.98 -4.43
C ILE A 45 -6.67 15.82 -3.59
N ILE A 46 -6.12 16.92 -3.10
CA ILE A 46 -4.92 16.91 -2.25
C ILE A 46 -5.18 16.15 -0.95
N SER A 47 -6.33 16.40 -0.31
CA SER A 47 -6.67 15.75 0.96
C SER A 47 -6.86 14.24 0.83
N LYS A 48 -7.22 13.74 -0.36
CA LYS A 48 -7.46 12.32 -0.62
C LYS A 48 -6.33 11.63 -1.39
N ALA A 49 -5.22 12.33 -1.61
CA ALA A 49 -4.08 11.77 -2.35
C ALA A 49 -3.50 10.53 -1.67
N TYR A 50 -3.37 10.53 -0.35
CA TYR A 50 -2.89 9.39 0.41
C TYR A 50 -3.82 8.18 0.25
N GLU A 51 -5.12 8.39 0.37
CA GLU A 51 -6.11 7.32 0.19
C GLU A 51 -6.01 6.71 -1.19
N LYS A 52 -5.88 7.51 -2.23
CA LYS A 52 -5.73 7.04 -3.61
C LYS A 52 -4.51 6.13 -3.76
N ILE A 53 -3.37 6.54 -3.21
CA ILE A 53 -2.12 5.78 -3.28
C ILE A 53 -2.24 4.46 -2.52
N MET A 54 -2.79 4.48 -1.31
CA MET A 54 -2.95 3.28 -0.51
C MET A 54 -3.92 2.29 -1.16
N ARG A 55 -4.99 2.77 -1.78
CA ARG A 55 -5.93 1.93 -2.53
C ARG A 55 -5.24 1.28 -3.74
N ASP A 56 -4.43 2.03 -4.48
CA ASP A 56 -3.63 1.47 -5.57
C ASP A 56 -2.70 0.37 -5.07
N ASP A 57 -2.03 0.60 -3.94
CA ASP A 57 -1.10 -0.36 -3.35
C ASP A 57 -1.82 -1.64 -2.89
N ILE A 58 -3.01 -1.52 -2.31
CA ILE A 58 -3.82 -2.68 -1.95
C ILE A 58 -4.14 -3.53 -3.19
N LEU A 59 -4.51 -2.87 -4.30
CA LEU A 59 -4.76 -3.58 -5.56
C LEU A 59 -3.51 -4.31 -6.08
N MET A 60 -2.34 -3.72 -5.91
CA MET A 60 -1.07 -4.33 -6.34
C MET A 60 -0.75 -5.61 -5.58
N LEU A 61 -1.26 -5.77 -4.34
CA LEU A 61 -1.07 -7.00 -3.57
C LEU A 61 -1.65 -8.23 -4.27
N PHE A 62 -2.64 -8.03 -5.13
CA PHE A 62 -3.31 -9.13 -5.84
C PHE A 62 -2.48 -9.72 -6.98
N ASP A 63 -1.31 -9.17 -7.27
CA ASP A 63 -0.33 -9.81 -8.13
C ASP A 63 0.22 -11.10 -7.50
N ASP A 64 0.19 -11.20 -6.16
CA ASP A 64 0.59 -12.37 -5.40
C ASP A 64 -0.63 -13.15 -4.88
N ASP A 65 -0.51 -14.46 -4.77
CA ASP A 65 -1.57 -15.33 -4.24
C ASP A 65 -1.47 -15.43 -2.72
N PHE A 66 -1.83 -14.35 -2.01
CA PHE A 66 -1.70 -14.29 -0.55
C PHE A 66 -2.99 -14.57 0.22
N LEU A 67 -4.14 -14.61 -0.47
CA LEU A 67 -5.44 -14.89 0.16
C LEU A 67 -5.96 -16.27 -0.22
N ASP A 68 -6.61 -16.94 0.73
CA ASP A 68 -7.32 -18.19 0.46
C ASP A 68 -8.75 -17.92 -0.04
N THR A 69 -9.43 -18.98 -0.45
CA THR A 69 -10.79 -18.86 -1.00
C THR A 69 -11.79 -18.32 0.02
N LYS A 70 -11.63 -18.68 1.29
CA LYS A 70 -12.50 -18.22 2.36
C LYS A 70 -12.37 -16.72 2.58
N GLN A 71 -11.13 -16.22 2.57
CA GLN A 71 -10.85 -14.79 2.71
C GLN A 71 -11.41 -14.00 1.53
N MET A 72 -11.22 -14.49 0.31
CA MET A 72 -11.71 -13.82 -0.89
C MET A 72 -13.25 -13.78 -0.92
N LYS A 73 -13.90 -14.87 -0.52
CA LYS A 73 -15.36 -14.92 -0.43
C LYS A 73 -15.88 -13.91 0.60
N ALA A 74 -15.18 -13.78 1.73
CA ALA A 74 -15.56 -12.82 2.77
C ALA A 74 -15.50 -11.39 2.24
N LEU A 75 -14.43 -11.03 1.55
CA LEU A 75 -14.27 -9.70 0.95
C LEU A 75 -15.31 -9.44 -0.15
N LEU A 76 -15.62 -10.44 -0.96
CA LEU A 76 -16.63 -10.32 -2.02
C LEU A 76 -18.04 -10.04 -1.48
N LYS A 77 -18.34 -10.41 -0.24
CA LYS A 77 -19.62 -10.10 0.39
C LYS A 77 -19.79 -8.64 0.74
N LEU A 78 -18.69 -7.90 0.83
CA LEU A 78 -18.74 -6.47 1.12
C LEU A 78 -19.11 -5.70 -0.14
N GLU A 79 -19.88 -4.64 0.04
CA GLU A 79 -20.23 -3.75 -1.07
C GLU A 79 -19.00 -2.99 -1.58
N TYR A 80 -18.14 -2.56 -0.64
CA TYR A 80 -16.93 -1.77 -0.95
C TYR A 80 -15.70 -2.41 -0.27
N PRO A 81 -15.21 -3.56 -0.80
CA PRO A 81 -14.10 -4.25 -0.15
C PRO A 81 -12.80 -3.45 -0.13
N LEU A 82 -12.52 -2.66 -1.17
CA LEU A 82 -11.29 -1.84 -1.20
C LEU A 82 -11.32 -0.76 -0.13
N SER A 83 -12.43 -0.06 -0.01
CA SER A 83 -12.63 0.95 1.02
C SER A 83 -12.50 0.36 2.42
N ALA A 84 -13.10 -0.83 2.62
CA ALA A 84 -13.03 -1.54 3.89
C ALA A 84 -11.57 -1.92 4.25
N CYS A 85 -10.79 -2.39 3.29
CA CYS A 85 -9.38 -2.70 3.50
C CYS A 85 -8.58 -1.44 3.85
N TYR A 86 -8.85 -0.34 3.19
CA TYR A 86 -8.19 0.93 3.49
C TYR A 86 -8.52 1.39 4.92
N ASP A 87 -9.79 1.29 5.34
CA ASP A 87 -10.21 1.66 6.69
C ASP A 87 -9.50 0.80 7.75
N GLU A 88 -9.32 -0.49 7.48
CA GLU A 88 -8.56 -1.38 8.36
C GLU A 88 -7.08 -1.00 8.41
N TRP A 89 -6.50 -0.63 7.28
CA TRP A 89 -5.13 -0.14 7.23
C TRP A 89 -4.92 1.06 8.15
N LEU A 90 -5.87 1.99 8.17
CA LEU A 90 -5.78 3.19 9.00
C LEU A 90 -5.78 2.91 10.50
N LYS A 91 -6.25 1.72 10.92
CA LYS A 91 -6.27 1.31 12.33
C LYS A 91 -4.91 0.80 12.82
N ASN A 92 -3.96 0.58 11.92
CA ASN A 92 -2.63 0.09 12.32
C ASN A 92 -1.83 1.19 13.02
N ASP A 93 -1.33 0.84 14.22
CA ASP A 93 -0.48 1.73 15.01
C ASP A 93 0.96 1.76 14.51
N CYS A 94 1.37 0.74 13.77
CA CYS A 94 2.69 0.66 13.13
C CYS A 94 2.74 1.64 12.00
N THR A 95 3.06 2.84 12.31
CA THR A 95 2.83 3.89 11.38
C THR A 95 4.04 4.13 10.50
N TYR A 96 3.75 4.21 9.26
CA TYR A 96 4.43 4.94 8.23
C TYR A 96 5.06 6.24 8.78
N MET A 97 4.39 6.94 9.69
CA MET A 97 4.89 8.16 10.35
C MET A 97 6.09 7.88 11.24
N ASP A 98 6.13 6.74 11.93
CA ASP A 98 7.29 6.35 12.73
C ASP A 98 8.51 6.09 11.85
N MET A 99 8.32 5.43 10.71
CA MET A 99 9.39 5.21 9.75
C MET A 99 9.91 6.53 9.18
N LEU A 100 9.01 7.46 8.85
CA LEU A 100 9.40 8.79 8.37
C LEU A 100 10.20 9.54 9.43
N ARG A 101 9.74 9.51 10.68
CA ARG A 101 10.44 10.15 11.80
C ARG A 101 11.85 9.60 11.97
N ASP A 102 11.98 8.26 11.98
CA ASP A 102 13.27 7.60 12.12
C ASP A 102 14.20 7.98 10.96
N THR A 103 13.67 8.03 9.75
CA THR A 103 14.43 8.41 8.56
C THR A 103 14.96 9.84 8.68
N VAL A 104 14.11 10.78 9.08
CA VAL A 104 14.50 12.19 9.25
C VAL A 104 15.52 12.32 10.37
N ASP A 105 15.29 11.64 11.48
CA ASP A 105 16.19 11.67 12.63
C ASP A 105 17.58 11.14 12.27
N ASP A 106 17.66 9.95 11.68
CA ASP A 106 18.93 9.33 11.28
C ASP A 106 19.65 10.18 10.23
N PHE A 107 18.94 10.66 9.22
CA PHE A 107 19.51 11.48 8.17
C PHE A 107 20.07 12.79 8.76
N SER A 108 19.29 13.47 9.59
CA SER A 108 19.70 14.76 10.15
C SER A 108 20.88 14.62 11.12
N GLU A 109 20.93 13.54 11.88
CA GLU A 109 22.06 13.24 12.77
C GLU A 109 23.33 13.00 11.97
N ASN A 110 23.26 12.18 10.92
CA ASN A 110 24.42 11.92 10.06
C ASN A 110 24.88 13.18 9.34
N LEU A 111 23.93 14.00 8.91
CA LEU A 111 24.23 15.28 8.24
C LEU A 111 24.94 16.23 9.19
N ALA A 112 24.48 16.35 10.44
CA ALA A 112 25.10 17.19 11.46
C ALA A 112 26.54 16.76 11.73
N ARG A 113 26.79 15.45 11.87
CA ARG A 113 28.15 14.91 12.04
C ARG A 113 29.06 15.24 10.88
N SER A 114 28.57 15.07 9.65
CA SER A 114 29.34 15.39 8.44
C SER A 114 29.69 16.87 8.38
N GLN A 115 28.78 17.74 8.77
CA GLN A 115 29.01 19.19 8.79
C GLN A 115 30.01 19.56 9.86
N GLU A 116 29.97 18.95 11.05
CA GLU A 116 30.95 19.16 12.12
C GLU A 116 32.35 18.70 11.70
N GLN A 117 32.46 17.53 11.08
CA GLN A 117 33.73 17.02 10.57
C GLN A 117 34.32 17.94 9.51
N ALA A 118 33.49 18.47 8.63
CA ALA A 118 33.93 19.41 7.60
C ALA A 118 34.46 20.71 8.23
N LYS A 119 33.81 21.22 9.29
CA LYS A 119 34.26 22.38 10.04
C LYS A 119 35.58 22.13 10.73
N LYS A 120 35.73 20.95 11.40
CA LYS A 120 36.99 20.59 12.08
C LYS A 120 38.14 20.46 11.09
N LYS A 121 37.88 19.83 9.94
CA LYS A 121 38.89 19.69 8.88
C LYS A 121 39.33 21.07 8.34
N LYS A 122 38.38 21.97 8.14
CA LYS A 122 38.64 23.31 7.67
C LYS A 122 39.45 24.14 8.68
N ARG A 123 39.18 23.96 10.00
CA ARG A 123 39.91 24.63 11.06
C ARG A 123 41.33 24.11 11.24
N SER A 124 41.57 22.84 10.95
CA SER A 124 42.88 22.20 11.10
C SER A 124 43.79 22.40 9.90
N GLU A 125 43.32 22.91 8.76
CA GLU A 125 44.14 23.21 7.63
C GLU A 125 44.99 24.46 7.92
N PRO A 126 46.33 24.39 7.70
CA PRO A 126 47.18 25.54 7.93
C PRO A 126 46.86 26.65 6.94
N GLU A 127 46.78 27.86 7.48
CA GLU A 127 46.62 29.06 6.64
C GLU A 127 47.84 29.22 5.76
N ARG A 128 47.60 29.48 4.51
CA ARG A 128 48.64 29.83 3.55
C ARG A 128 48.73 31.32 3.34
#